data_2e56004fe40a5931e91ba24e156f83b1
#
_entry.id   2e56004fe40a5931e91ba24e156f83b1
#
_cell.length_a   1.000
_cell.length_b   1.000
_cell.length_c   1.000
_cell.angle_alpha   90.00
_cell.angle_beta   90.00
_cell.angle_gamma   90.00
#
_symmetry.space_group_name_H-M   'P 1'
#
loop_
_entity.id
_entity.type
_entity.pdbx_description
1 polymer ?
#
loop_
_entity_poly.entity_id
_entity_poly.type
_entity_poly.pdbx_seq_one_letter_code
_entity_poly.pdbx_strand_id
1 'polypeptide(L)'
;NSTKVEISSLGVEDGTTIVTGQIIQLEAQLSNPQGEVHYSWSTAGKEVSTQSTYTFQSDVTGTHTITLTVTANNEAQEKSINIIVVKPPFYVINEGQGKGSVNRYKQEQWQYNIVEGLGVTSTVGIINNGYMYIVSKKSPFLVKMNLENNQIVNKIEDGLDQNAQGQNFCIVNNETGILTTSNGAFKVNLKQLTLGEKLSGLDAVSSDNEDIYKTDKYIFISSKNTIKVYNTNDLSFKQDIAYQIKTGFAQTKDGTLWGANGNKLIKINVETLDYEEVELPTGLSVFYNQWAYTPTGLCASITENALYLVQMFEEGYSVYGKNIYKYNVETKNATLFFSAPAADKSVYGAGVQVDPRNGDVYIIYTEDGWSTHYLNTNIYIANGVTGTQKEVIDYTGTYWFPSTIAFQ
;
A
#
# COMPACT_ATOMS: atom_id res chain seq x y z
N ASN A 1 -9.33 54.08 -3.43
CA ASN A 1 -9.76 52.80 -2.87
C ASN A 1 -8.55 51.90 -2.69
N SER A 2 -7.95 51.91 -1.52
CA SER A 2 -6.94 50.92 -1.12
C SER A 2 -7.65 49.58 -1.06
N THR A 3 -7.39 48.71 -2.03
CA THR A 3 -7.84 47.31 -1.95
C THR A 3 -6.97 46.63 -0.91
N LYS A 4 -7.62 46.18 0.18
CA LYS A 4 -6.95 45.44 1.26
C LYS A 4 -6.47 44.10 0.77
N VAL A 5 -5.35 43.60 1.32
CA VAL A 5 -4.97 42.21 1.17
C VAL A 5 -6.06 41.35 1.81
N GLU A 6 -6.52 40.33 1.09
CA GLU A 6 -7.46 39.34 1.58
C GLU A 6 -6.88 37.94 1.48
N ILE A 7 -7.17 37.09 2.47
CA ILE A 7 -6.80 35.68 2.46
C ILE A 7 -7.92 34.92 1.73
N SER A 8 -7.67 34.48 0.51
CA SER A 8 -8.65 33.73 -0.29
C SER A 8 -8.73 32.26 0.10
N SER A 9 -7.60 31.64 0.44
CA SER A 9 -7.53 30.24 0.83
C SER A 9 -6.28 29.97 1.67
N LEU A 10 -6.33 28.91 2.45
CA LEU A 10 -5.17 28.35 3.17
C LEU A 10 -4.58 27.12 2.45
N GLY A 11 -5.02 26.85 1.21
CA GLY A 11 -4.53 25.73 0.40
C GLY A 11 -5.26 24.41 0.60
N VAL A 12 -6.05 24.29 1.67
CA VAL A 12 -6.94 23.15 1.94
C VAL A 12 -8.27 23.67 2.46
N GLU A 13 -9.32 22.88 2.33
CA GLU A 13 -10.65 23.25 2.77
C GLU A 13 -10.84 23.09 4.27
N ASP A 14 -11.69 23.93 4.84
CA ASP A 14 -12.14 23.78 6.23
C ASP A 14 -12.85 22.43 6.42
N GLY A 15 -12.50 21.74 7.51
CA GLY A 15 -13.02 20.42 7.81
C GLY A 15 -12.30 19.26 7.10
N THR A 16 -11.20 19.50 6.42
CA THR A 16 -10.36 18.45 5.83
C THR A 16 -9.96 17.41 6.88
N THR A 17 -10.20 16.14 6.58
CA THR A 17 -9.86 15.02 7.44
C THR A 17 -8.57 14.36 6.98
N ILE A 18 -7.64 14.16 7.91
CA ILE A 18 -6.39 13.44 7.71
C ILE A 18 -6.22 12.36 8.76
N VAL A 19 -5.30 11.44 8.55
CA VAL A 19 -4.97 10.42 9.55
C VAL A 19 -3.81 10.87 10.43
N THR A 20 -3.69 10.28 11.62
CA THR A 20 -2.54 10.51 12.51
C THR A 20 -1.22 10.28 11.76
N GLY A 21 -0.27 11.21 11.95
CA GLY A 21 1.04 11.15 11.29
C GLY A 21 1.06 11.58 9.83
N GLN A 22 -0.08 11.85 9.21
CA GLN A 22 -0.14 12.34 7.84
C GLN A 22 0.35 13.80 7.77
N ILE A 23 1.17 14.08 6.76
CA ILE A 23 1.70 15.42 6.51
C ILE A 23 0.84 16.11 5.46
N ILE A 24 0.35 17.31 5.74
CA ILE A 24 -0.27 18.18 4.75
C ILE A 24 0.41 19.55 4.72
N GLN A 25 0.52 20.12 3.54
CA GLN A 25 1.07 21.46 3.35
C GLN A 25 -0.06 22.45 3.16
N LEU A 26 -0.05 23.50 3.99
CA LEU A 26 -0.92 24.66 3.89
C LEU A 26 -0.16 25.77 3.17
N GLU A 27 -0.87 26.54 2.37
CA GLU A 27 -0.31 27.65 1.60
C GLU A 27 -1.25 28.85 1.65
N ALA A 28 -0.67 30.00 1.98
CA ALA A 28 -1.42 31.25 1.97
C ALA A 28 -1.70 31.69 0.52
N GLN A 29 -2.97 31.73 0.15
CA GLN A 29 -3.42 32.26 -1.13
C GLN A 29 -4.08 33.63 -0.88
N LEU A 30 -3.49 34.66 -1.47
CA LEU A 30 -3.89 36.03 -1.24
C LEU A 30 -4.48 36.64 -2.50
N SER A 31 -5.47 37.52 -2.32
CA SER A 31 -5.92 38.46 -3.34
C SER A 31 -5.45 39.86 -2.99
N ASN A 32 -5.10 40.63 -4.04
CA ASN A 32 -4.59 42.02 -3.95
C ASN A 32 -3.38 42.18 -3.02
N PRO A 33 -2.32 41.36 -3.14
CA PRO A 33 -1.12 41.57 -2.36
C PRO A 33 -0.44 42.87 -2.78
N GLN A 34 -0.25 43.79 -1.83
CA GLN A 34 0.46 45.07 -2.09
C GLN A 34 1.51 45.31 -0.99
N GLY A 35 2.70 45.66 -1.40
CA GLY A 35 3.78 45.90 -0.48
C GLY A 35 4.37 44.63 0.11
N GLU A 36 5.11 44.81 1.20
CA GLU A 36 5.69 43.68 1.94
C GLU A 36 4.60 42.98 2.76
N VAL A 37 4.57 41.64 2.66
CA VAL A 37 3.58 40.79 3.31
C VAL A 37 4.28 39.94 4.38
N HIS A 38 3.77 39.97 5.60
CA HIS A 38 4.21 39.18 6.72
C HIS A 38 3.17 38.11 7.04
N TYR A 39 3.62 36.88 7.29
CA TYR A 39 2.78 35.73 7.59
C TYR A 39 2.99 35.29 9.03
N SER A 40 1.94 34.85 9.67
CA SER A 40 2.00 34.17 10.97
C SER A 40 0.95 33.05 11.00
N TRP A 41 1.40 31.82 11.02
CA TRP A 41 0.58 30.66 11.23
C TRP A 41 0.57 30.31 12.71
N SER A 42 -0.60 30.04 13.27
CA SER A 42 -0.72 29.63 14.66
C SER A 42 -1.70 28.46 14.83
N THR A 43 -1.42 27.65 15.85
CA THR A 43 -2.30 26.58 16.32
C THR A 43 -2.16 26.45 17.83
N ALA A 44 -3.26 26.18 18.54
CA ALA A 44 -3.31 26.12 19.99
C ALA A 44 -2.66 27.35 20.69
N GLY A 45 -2.85 28.54 20.10
CA GLY A 45 -2.33 29.79 20.62
C GLY A 45 -0.81 30.02 20.48
N LYS A 46 -0.14 29.18 19.67
CA LYS A 46 1.32 29.30 19.41
C LYS A 46 1.57 29.54 17.94
N GLU A 47 2.49 30.47 17.66
CA GLU A 47 3.03 30.64 16.30
C GLU A 47 3.88 29.44 15.92
N VAL A 48 3.59 28.89 14.73
CA VAL A 48 4.25 27.66 14.22
C VAL A 48 5.02 27.89 12.93
N SER A 49 4.72 28.97 12.19
CA SER A 49 5.44 29.35 10.97
C SER A 49 5.25 30.83 10.68
N THR A 50 6.27 31.45 10.10
CA THR A 50 6.24 32.82 9.55
C THR A 50 6.42 32.85 8.04
N GLN A 51 6.38 31.69 7.40
CA GLN A 51 6.50 31.55 5.95
C GLN A 51 5.13 31.62 5.27
N SER A 52 5.12 31.75 3.95
CA SER A 52 3.88 31.68 3.17
C SER A 52 3.23 30.28 3.19
N THR A 53 3.95 29.28 3.67
CA THR A 53 3.51 27.89 3.81
C THR A 53 3.69 27.39 5.24
N TYR A 54 2.87 26.40 5.60
CA TYR A 54 3.01 25.68 6.86
C TYR A 54 2.76 24.20 6.63
N THR A 55 3.67 23.36 7.13
CA THR A 55 3.52 21.91 7.10
C THR A 55 2.90 21.44 8.40
N PHE A 56 1.68 20.91 8.31
CA PHE A 56 0.94 20.39 9.47
C PHE A 56 1.02 18.88 9.55
N GLN A 57 1.26 18.39 10.77
CA GLN A 57 1.26 16.97 11.13
C GLN A 57 0.87 16.84 12.60
N SER A 58 0.09 15.82 12.94
CA SER A 58 -0.24 15.53 14.36
C SER A 58 -0.51 14.05 14.57
N ASP A 59 -0.06 13.53 15.72
CA ASP A 59 -0.45 12.20 16.22
C ASP A 59 -1.63 12.27 17.20
N VAL A 60 -2.15 13.47 17.45
CA VAL A 60 -3.28 13.68 18.36
C VAL A 60 -4.57 13.75 17.56
N THR A 61 -5.48 12.82 17.82
CA THR A 61 -6.82 12.81 17.20
C THR A 61 -7.69 13.95 17.70
N GLY A 62 -8.61 14.41 16.86
CA GLY A 62 -9.53 15.48 17.15
C GLY A 62 -9.45 16.63 16.15
N THR A 63 -10.12 17.72 16.47
CA THR A 63 -10.14 18.92 15.64
C THR A 63 -8.99 19.85 16.02
N HIS A 64 -8.19 20.23 15.03
CA HIS A 64 -7.10 21.20 15.15
C HIS A 64 -7.47 22.45 14.36
N THR A 65 -7.55 23.58 15.04
CA THR A 65 -7.79 24.86 14.39
C THR A 65 -6.46 25.52 14.04
N ILE A 66 -6.30 25.84 12.76
CA ILE A 66 -5.12 26.52 12.24
C ILE A 66 -5.51 27.90 11.77
N THR A 67 -4.81 28.91 12.25
CA THR A 67 -5.07 30.31 11.94
C THR A 67 -3.88 30.90 11.19
N LEU A 68 -4.16 31.53 10.05
CA LEU A 68 -3.20 32.39 9.34
C LEU A 68 -3.56 33.84 9.59
N THR A 69 -2.58 34.61 10.04
CA THR A 69 -2.63 36.06 10.09
C THR A 69 -1.66 36.63 9.05
N VAL A 70 -2.15 37.49 8.20
CA VAL A 70 -1.36 38.17 7.17
C VAL A 70 -1.39 39.66 7.47
N THR A 71 -0.23 40.28 7.53
CA THR A 71 -0.08 41.72 7.77
C THR A 71 0.59 42.36 6.57
N ALA A 72 -0.06 43.38 6.01
CA ALA A 72 0.45 44.21 4.92
C ALA A 72 0.01 45.65 5.12
N ASN A 73 0.89 46.59 4.90
CA ASN A 73 0.59 48.03 5.06
C ASN A 73 -0.02 48.39 6.42
N ASN A 74 0.46 47.76 7.50
CA ASN A 74 -0.01 47.92 8.88
C ASN A 74 -1.47 47.47 9.11
N GLU A 75 -2.04 46.70 8.19
CA GLU A 75 -3.33 46.08 8.35
C GLU A 75 -3.18 44.56 8.46
N ALA A 76 -3.89 43.95 9.40
CA ALA A 76 -3.89 42.51 9.59
C ALA A 76 -5.21 41.90 9.11
N GLN A 77 -5.09 40.76 8.44
CA GLN A 77 -6.20 39.88 8.07
C GLN A 77 -5.97 38.51 8.69
N GLU A 78 -7.06 37.86 9.08
CA GLU A 78 -7.00 36.57 9.74
C GLU A 78 -8.01 35.59 9.09
N LYS A 79 -7.59 34.33 8.90
CA LYS A 79 -8.45 33.25 8.47
C LYS A 79 -8.09 31.98 9.19
N SER A 80 -9.11 31.25 9.62
CA SER A 80 -8.93 29.96 10.32
C SER A 80 -9.64 28.84 9.56
N ILE A 81 -9.07 27.65 9.64
CA ILE A 81 -9.67 26.39 9.21
C ILE A 81 -9.50 25.33 10.28
N ASN A 82 -10.38 24.33 10.27
CA ASN A 82 -10.28 23.14 11.08
C ASN A 82 -9.73 21.99 10.27
N ILE A 83 -8.73 21.29 10.81
CA ILE A 83 -8.24 20.01 10.33
C ILE A 83 -8.65 18.94 11.32
N ILE A 84 -9.32 17.91 10.83
CA ILE A 84 -9.77 16.77 11.65
C ILE A 84 -8.78 15.64 11.51
N VAL A 85 -8.14 15.24 12.61
CA VAL A 85 -7.19 14.13 12.66
C VAL A 85 -7.88 12.91 13.24
N VAL A 86 -7.85 11.81 12.51
CA VAL A 86 -8.46 10.54 12.91
C VAL A 86 -7.43 9.41 12.91
N LYS A 87 -7.69 8.35 13.67
CA LYS A 87 -6.91 7.11 13.53
C LYS A 87 -7.15 6.52 12.14
N PRO A 88 -6.11 5.96 11.49
CA PRO A 88 -6.22 5.47 10.12
C PRO A 88 -7.23 4.32 10.00
N PRO A 89 -8.31 4.47 9.22
CA PRO A 89 -9.14 3.33 8.84
C PRO A 89 -8.44 2.50 7.77
N PHE A 90 -8.73 1.20 7.72
CA PHE A 90 -8.19 0.30 6.70
C PHE A 90 -9.10 -0.91 6.51
N TYR A 91 -8.88 -1.61 5.41
CA TYR A 91 -9.58 -2.86 5.08
C TYR A 91 -8.60 -4.02 5.14
N VAL A 92 -9.10 -5.18 5.55
CA VAL A 92 -8.37 -6.45 5.45
C VAL A 92 -9.11 -7.36 4.48
N ILE A 93 -8.40 -7.81 3.46
CA ILE A 93 -8.89 -8.80 2.50
C ILE A 93 -8.48 -10.16 3.03
N ASN A 94 -9.42 -11.08 3.15
CA ASN A 94 -9.19 -12.40 3.70
C ASN A 94 -9.39 -13.47 2.64
N GLU A 95 -8.51 -14.46 2.62
CA GLU A 95 -8.68 -15.65 1.80
C GLU A 95 -9.94 -16.42 2.23
N GLY A 96 -10.17 -16.47 3.53
CA GLY A 96 -11.30 -17.19 4.12
C GLY A 96 -11.11 -18.69 4.07
N GLN A 97 -12.07 -19.41 4.63
CA GLN A 97 -12.17 -20.86 4.53
C GLN A 97 -13.21 -21.21 3.45
N GLY A 98 -12.84 -21.02 2.19
CA GLY A 98 -13.75 -21.10 1.05
C GLY A 98 -13.88 -19.72 0.39
N LYS A 99 -15.04 -19.09 0.46
CA LYS A 99 -15.22 -17.73 -0.07
C LYS A 99 -14.38 -16.73 0.70
N GLY A 100 -13.80 -15.79 -0.01
CA GLY A 100 -13.11 -14.66 0.57
C GLY A 100 -14.06 -13.72 1.30
N SER A 101 -13.48 -12.81 2.08
CA SER A 101 -14.21 -11.78 2.80
C SER A 101 -13.40 -10.49 2.91
N VAL A 102 -14.05 -9.40 3.25
CA VAL A 102 -13.43 -8.12 3.57
C VAL A 102 -13.94 -7.65 4.91
N ASN A 103 -13.02 -7.28 5.79
CA ASN A 103 -13.31 -6.61 7.04
C ASN A 103 -12.77 -5.20 7.02
N ARG A 104 -13.42 -4.28 7.72
CA ARG A 104 -13.00 -2.89 7.83
C ARG A 104 -12.75 -2.52 9.28
N TYR A 105 -11.62 -1.89 9.55
CA TYR A 105 -11.31 -1.28 10.83
C TYR A 105 -11.48 0.22 10.73
N LYS A 106 -12.36 0.79 11.54
CA LYS A 106 -12.65 2.22 11.58
C LYS A 106 -13.08 2.64 12.97
N GLN A 107 -12.57 3.76 13.49
CA GLN A 107 -12.89 4.27 14.82
C GLN A 107 -12.70 3.20 15.92
N GLU A 108 -11.59 2.46 15.83
CA GLU A 108 -11.21 1.41 16.77
C GLU A 108 -12.20 0.23 16.85
N GLN A 109 -13.01 0.04 15.81
CA GLN A 109 -13.98 -1.03 15.73
C GLN A 109 -13.89 -1.78 14.40
N TRP A 110 -14.13 -3.10 14.47
CA TRP A 110 -14.25 -3.94 13.30
C TRP A 110 -15.67 -3.96 12.76
N GLN A 111 -15.78 -3.85 11.45
CA GLN A 111 -16.96 -4.22 10.66
C GLN A 111 -16.58 -5.46 9.86
N TYR A 112 -17.23 -6.58 10.17
CA TYR A 112 -16.91 -7.87 9.57
C TYR A 112 -17.80 -8.14 8.36
N ASN A 113 -17.24 -8.84 7.35
CA ASN A 113 -17.97 -9.31 6.18
C ASN A 113 -18.78 -8.18 5.51
N ILE A 114 -18.12 -7.07 5.21
CA ILE A 114 -18.79 -5.87 4.69
C ILE A 114 -19.35 -6.04 3.28
N VAL A 115 -18.98 -7.10 2.57
CA VAL A 115 -19.43 -7.41 1.21
C VAL A 115 -19.67 -8.91 1.07
N GLU A 116 -20.73 -9.26 0.34
CA GLU A 116 -21.03 -10.64 -0.03
C GLU A 116 -20.87 -10.84 -1.55
N GLY A 117 -20.65 -12.09 -1.97
CA GLY A 117 -20.53 -12.43 -3.38
C GLY A 117 -19.11 -12.44 -3.93
N LEU A 118 -18.12 -12.51 -3.05
CA LEU A 118 -16.72 -12.72 -3.45
C LEU A 118 -16.48 -14.16 -3.90
N GLY A 119 -15.44 -14.35 -4.70
CA GLY A 119 -14.98 -15.67 -5.11
C GLY A 119 -14.30 -16.44 -3.98
N VAL A 120 -13.90 -17.66 -4.29
CA VAL A 120 -13.15 -18.51 -3.36
C VAL A 120 -11.71 -18.00 -3.26
N THR A 121 -11.23 -17.82 -2.06
CA THR A 121 -9.87 -17.38 -1.73
C THR A 121 -9.55 -16.02 -2.33
N SER A 122 -10.00 -14.97 -1.66
CA SER A 122 -9.67 -13.59 -2.06
C SER A 122 -8.24 -13.25 -1.65
N THR A 123 -7.47 -12.68 -2.57
CA THR A 123 -6.02 -12.49 -2.41
C THR A 123 -5.61 -11.04 -2.33
N VAL A 124 -6.21 -10.17 -3.12
CA VAL A 124 -5.80 -8.77 -3.27
C VAL A 124 -7.02 -7.87 -3.31
N GLY A 125 -6.92 -6.70 -2.70
CA GLY A 125 -7.87 -5.61 -2.81
C GLY A 125 -7.15 -4.31 -3.18
N ILE A 126 -7.53 -3.73 -4.31
CA ILE A 126 -6.94 -2.49 -4.84
C ILE A 126 -7.99 -1.39 -4.83
N ILE A 127 -7.71 -0.29 -4.16
CA ILE A 127 -8.61 0.86 -4.08
C ILE A 127 -8.24 1.88 -5.16
N ASN A 128 -9.23 2.29 -5.93
CA ASN A 128 -9.09 3.33 -6.94
C ASN A 128 -10.42 4.06 -7.17
N ASN A 129 -10.41 5.38 -7.12
CA ASN A 129 -11.57 6.24 -7.41
C ASN A 129 -12.87 5.85 -6.70
N GLY A 130 -12.81 5.56 -5.41
CA GLY A 130 -13.98 5.21 -4.60
C GLY A 130 -14.47 3.77 -4.75
N TYR A 131 -13.71 2.93 -5.45
CA TYR A 131 -13.99 1.50 -5.62
C TYR A 131 -12.85 0.64 -5.10
N MET A 132 -13.19 -0.55 -4.61
CA MET A 132 -12.22 -1.60 -4.34
C MET A 132 -12.40 -2.73 -5.36
N TYR A 133 -11.30 -3.10 -5.99
CA TYR A 133 -11.22 -4.23 -6.92
C TYR A 133 -10.63 -5.41 -6.15
N ILE A 134 -11.39 -6.49 -6.03
CA ILE A 134 -11.01 -7.65 -5.21
C ILE A 134 -10.80 -8.84 -6.12
N VAL A 135 -9.59 -9.40 -6.07
CA VAL A 135 -9.21 -10.60 -6.82
C VAL A 135 -9.47 -11.83 -5.96
N SER A 136 -10.02 -12.87 -6.56
CA SER A 136 -10.16 -14.19 -5.97
C SER A 136 -9.62 -15.27 -6.88
N LYS A 137 -9.12 -16.36 -6.31
CA LYS A 137 -8.59 -17.49 -7.07
C LYS A 137 -9.65 -18.13 -7.97
N LYS A 138 -10.87 -18.26 -7.47
CA LYS A 138 -12.00 -18.82 -8.25
C LYS A 138 -13.13 -17.81 -8.36
N SER A 139 -13.92 -18.00 -9.39
CA SER A 139 -15.02 -17.12 -9.80
C SER A 139 -15.95 -16.70 -8.66
N PRO A 140 -16.34 -15.42 -8.58
CA PRO A 140 -15.90 -14.31 -9.43
C PRO A 140 -14.41 -13.96 -9.24
N PHE A 141 -13.66 -13.93 -10.35
CA PHE A 141 -12.20 -13.70 -10.31
C PHE A 141 -11.83 -12.27 -9.93
N LEU A 142 -12.68 -11.32 -10.32
CA LEU A 142 -12.53 -9.90 -10.02
C LEU A 142 -13.90 -9.32 -9.71
N VAL A 143 -13.98 -8.58 -8.62
CA VAL A 143 -15.19 -7.90 -8.15
C VAL A 143 -14.87 -6.42 -7.97
N LYS A 144 -15.77 -5.55 -8.42
CA LYS A 144 -15.70 -4.10 -8.21
C LYS A 144 -16.75 -3.72 -7.17
N MET A 145 -16.30 -3.25 -6.01
CA MET A 145 -17.13 -2.84 -4.88
C MET A 145 -17.11 -1.32 -4.74
N ASN A 146 -18.29 -0.71 -4.60
CA ASN A 146 -18.39 0.70 -4.24
C ASN A 146 -18.10 0.87 -2.74
N LEU A 147 -17.12 1.70 -2.38
CA LEU A 147 -16.71 1.91 -0.99
C LEU A 147 -17.69 2.75 -0.17
N GLU A 148 -18.58 3.50 -0.82
CA GLU A 148 -19.58 4.32 -0.13
C GLU A 148 -20.69 3.46 0.50
N ASN A 149 -21.11 2.40 -0.20
CA ASN A 149 -22.23 1.55 0.23
C ASN A 149 -21.89 0.06 0.36
N ASN A 150 -20.64 -0.34 0.09
CA ASN A 150 -20.14 -1.71 0.12
C ASN A 150 -20.88 -2.67 -0.84
N GLN A 151 -21.48 -2.14 -1.89
CA GLN A 151 -22.19 -2.95 -2.87
C GLN A 151 -21.28 -3.31 -4.06
N ILE A 152 -21.40 -4.55 -4.51
CA ILE A 152 -20.77 -4.99 -5.75
C ILE A 152 -21.51 -4.34 -6.92
N VAL A 153 -20.78 -3.60 -7.75
CA VAL A 153 -21.35 -2.95 -8.94
C VAL A 153 -21.11 -3.76 -10.22
N ASN A 154 -20.01 -4.50 -10.29
CA ASN A 154 -19.66 -5.36 -11.42
C ASN A 154 -18.73 -6.48 -10.95
N LYS A 155 -18.70 -7.57 -11.74
CA LYS A 155 -17.82 -8.72 -11.48
C LYS A 155 -17.43 -9.43 -12.78
N ILE A 156 -16.28 -10.09 -12.77
CA ILE A 156 -15.83 -10.99 -13.84
C ILE A 156 -15.96 -12.42 -13.33
N GLU A 157 -16.93 -13.16 -13.88
CA GLU A 157 -17.23 -14.54 -13.51
C GLU A 157 -16.71 -15.57 -14.52
N ASP A 158 -16.67 -15.18 -15.79
CA ASP A 158 -16.40 -16.03 -16.93
C ASP A 158 -15.24 -15.51 -17.79
N GLY A 159 -14.90 -16.22 -18.83
CA GLY A 159 -13.92 -15.81 -19.83
C GLY A 159 -12.52 -16.37 -19.60
N LEU A 160 -12.31 -17.15 -18.53
CA LEU A 160 -11.10 -17.91 -18.28
C LEU A 160 -11.36 -19.41 -18.42
N ASP A 161 -10.29 -20.20 -18.58
CA ASP A 161 -10.39 -21.66 -18.63
C ASP A 161 -10.98 -22.24 -17.36
N GLN A 162 -11.55 -23.44 -17.45
CA GLN A 162 -12.30 -24.09 -16.38
C GLN A 162 -11.55 -24.17 -15.03
N ASN A 163 -10.24 -24.37 -15.07
CA ASN A 163 -9.40 -24.47 -13.88
C ASN A 163 -8.56 -23.23 -13.62
N ALA A 164 -8.86 -22.13 -14.30
CA ALA A 164 -8.13 -20.90 -14.13
C ALA A 164 -8.22 -20.34 -12.70
N GLN A 165 -7.17 -19.65 -12.29
CA GLN A 165 -7.10 -18.98 -11.02
C GLN A 165 -6.75 -17.51 -11.23
N GLY A 166 -7.48 -16.61 -10.56
CA GLY A 166 -7.10 -15.22 -10.44
C GLY A 166 -5.90 -15.08 -9.52
N GLN A 167 -5.05 -14.09 -9.77
CA GLN A 167 -3.81 -13.88 -9.05
C GLN A 167 -3.71 -12.49 -8.43
N ASN A 168 -3.53 -11.49 -9.27
CA ASN A 168 -3.28 -10.11 -8.85
C ASN A 168 -3.93 -9.13 -9.82
N PHE A 169 -3.94 -7.86 -9.47
CA PHE A 169 -4.58 -6.83 -10.25
C PHE A 169 -3.78 -5.52 -10.17
N CYS A 170 -3.76 -4.79 -11.27
CA CYS A 170 -3.09 -3.50 -11.37
C CYS A 170 -3.99 -2.50 -12.10
N ILE A 171 -4.09 -1.30 -11.57
CA ILE A 171 -4.71 -0.16 -12.26
C ILE A 171 -3.66 0.47 -13.16
N VAL A 172 -3.94 0.51 -14.46
CA VAL A 172 -3.05 1.14 -15.45
C VAL A 172 -3.36 2.63 -15.59
N ASN A 173 -4.63 2.95 -15.78
CA ASN A 173 -5.18 4.30 -15.87
C ASN A 173 -6.65 4.29 -15.45
N ASN A 174 -7.37 5.39 -15.65
CA ASN A 174 -8.77 5.49 -15.23
C ASN A 174 -9.73 4.56 -16.00
N GLU A 175 -9.31 3.99 -17.11
CA GLU A 175 -10.14 3.15 -17.97
C GLU A 175 -9.70 1.69 -18.00
N THR A 176 -8.44 1.41 -17.72
CA THR A 176 -7.82 0.11 -17.95
C THR A 176 -7.10 -0.42 -16.70
N GLY A 177 -7.34 -1.68 -16.41
CA GLY A 177 -6.56 -2.49 -15.47
C GLY A 177 -5.96 -3.71 -16.15
N ILE A 178 -5.17 -4.45 -15.40
CA ILE A 178 -4.62 -5.75 -15.79
C ILE A 178 -4.93 -6.75 -14.68
N LEU A 179 -5.58 -7.84 -15.04
CA LEU A 179 -5.79 -9.00 -14.18
C LEU A 179 -4.80 -10.10 -14.57
N THR A 180 -3.96 -10.49 -13.64
CA THR A 180 -3.08 -11.65 -13.81
C THR A 180 -3.79 -12.91 -13.35
N THR A 181 -3.61 -13.98 -14.11
CA THR A 181 -4.28 -15.26 -13.89
C THR A 181 -3.35 -16.41 -14.25
N SER A 182 -3.74 -17.62 -13.89
CA SER A 182 -3.03 -18.83 -14.35
C SER A 182 -3.11 -19.07 -15.87
N ASN A 183 -3.94 -18.33 -16.58
CA ASN A 183 -4.01 -18.33 -18.05
C ASN A 183 -3.26 -17.17 -18.72
N GLY A 184 -2.54 -16.37 -17.96
CA GLY A 184 -1.85 -15.17 -18.41
C GLY A 184 -2.44 -13.90 -17.84
N ALA A 185 -2.07 -12.77 -18.42
CA ALA A 185 -2.54 -11.45 -18.00
C ALA A 185 -3.51 -10.87 -19.03
N PHE A 186 -4.59 -10.28 -18.56
CA PHE A 186 -5.66 -9.74 -19.40
C PHE A 186 -5.89 -8.27 -19.13
N LYS A 187 -6.09 -7.50 -20.19
CA LYS A 187 -6.63 -6.14 -20.06
C LYS A 187 -8.02 -6.21 -19.46
N VAL A 188 -8.35 -5.27 -18.60
CA VAL A 188 -9.68 -5.15 -17.99
C VAL A 188 -10.21 -3.75 -18.27
N ASN A 189 -11.42 -3.67 -18.80
CA ASN A 189 -12.15 -2.41 -18.84
C ASN A 189 -12.69 -2.10 -17.45
N LEU A 190 -12.26 -1.02 -16.83
CA LEU A 190 -12.63 -0.69 -15.43
C LEU A 190 -14.06 -0.23 -15.27
N LYS A 191 -14.63 0.41 -16.30
CA LYS A 191 -15.99 0.93 -16.24
C LYS A 191 -17.03 -0.20 -16.26
N GLN A 192 -16.89 -1.13 -17.21
CA GLN A 192 -17.81 -2.25 -17.40
C GLN A 192 -17.37 -3.49 -16.64
N LEU A 193 -16.14 -3.54 -16.19
CA LEU A 193 -15.47 -4.68 -15.61
C LEU A 193 -15.54 -5.92 -16.49
N THR A 194 -15.00 -5.82 -17.69
CA THR A 194 -14.96 -6.90 -18.67
C THR A 194 -13.52 -7.27 -19.00
N LEU A 195 -13.28 -8.56 -19.26
CA LEU A 195 -12.01 -9.04 -19.79
C LEU A 195 -11.83 -8.57 -21.23
N GLY A 196 -10.67 -8.02 -21.52
CA GLY A 196 -10.22 -7.67 -22.85
C GLY A 196 -9.17 -8.65 -23.36
N GLU A 197 -8.28 -8.14 -24.20
CA GLU A 197 -7.21 -8.92 -24.81
C GLU A 197 -6.21 -9.43 -23.79
N LYS A 198 -5.70 -10.62 -24.03
CA LYS A 198 -4.56 -11.19 -23.32
C LYS A 198 -3.28 -10.46 -23.72
N LEU A 199 -2.43 -10.13 -22.75
CA LEU A 199 -1.11 -9.57 -23.05
C LEU A 199 -0.23 -10.61 -23.73
N SER A 200 0.50 -10.20 -24.77
CA SER A 200 1.41 -11.08 -25.49
C SER A 200 2.64 -11.42 -24.67
N GLY A 201 3.26 -12.58 -24.93
CA GLY A 201 4.50 -12.99 -24.29
C GLY A 201 4.38 -13.55 -22.86
N LEU A 202 3.16 -13.77 -22.38
CA LEU A 202 2.89 -14.33 -21.05
C LEU A 202 1.70 -15.28 -21.12
N ASP A 203 1.98 -16.58 -21.14
CA ASP A 203 0.94 -17.60 -21.28
C ASP A 203 0.30 -18.03 -19.97
N ALA A 204 1.05 -17.93 -18.88
CA ALA A 204 0.57 -18.24 -17.54
C ALA A 204 1.38 -17.46 -16.50
N VAL A 205 0.69 -17.00 -15.47
CA VAL A 205 1.30 -16.57 -14.24
C VAL A 205 1.18 -17.72 -13.25
N SER A 206 2.26 -18.08 -12.56
CA SER A 206 2.22 -19.17 -11.58
C SER A 206 1.27 -18.85 -10.42
N SER A 207 0.87 -19.84 -9.67
CA SER A 207 -0.14 -19.67 -8.62
C SER A 207 0.36 -19.04 -7.32
N ASP A 208 1.68 -18.78 -7.19
CA ASP A 208 2.27 -18.44 -5.90
C ASP A 208 3.11 -17.18 -5.96
N ASN A 209 2.77 -16.19 -5.13
CA ASN A 209 3.56 -14.98 -4.82
C ASN A 209 4.01 -14.12 -6.00
N GLU A 210 3.41 -14.28 -7.17
CA GLU A 210 3.76 -13.45 -8.32
C GLU A 210 3.07 -12.10 -8.25
N ASP A 211 3.77 -11.08 -8.66
CA ASP A 211 3.37 -9.69 -8.52
C ASP A 211 3.28 -8.97 -9.86
N ILE A 212 2.51 -7.92 -9.87
CA ILE A 212 2.44 -6.95 -10.95
C ILE A 212 2.67 -5.55 -10.38
N TYR A 213 3.56 -4.79 -11.00
CA TYR A 213 3.91 -3.45 -10.55
C TYR A 213 3.94 -2.47 -11.73
N LYS A 214 3.21 -1.37 -11.59
CA LYS A 214 3.15 -0.32 -12.59
C LYS A 214 4.06 0.85 -12.23
N THR A 215 4.86 1.28 -13.21
CA THR A 215 5.53 2.58 -13.22
C THR A 215 4.99 3.45 -14.36
N ASP A 216 5.43 4.68 -14.46
CA ASP A 216 4.97 5.57 -15.53
C ASP A 216 5.28 5.03 -16.93
N LYS A 217 6.45 4.42 -17.10
CA LYS A 217 6.94 3.96 -18.40
C LYS A 217 6.68 2.48 -18.66
N TYR A 218 6.80 1.63 -17.64
CA TYR A 218 6.73 0.19 -17.77
C TYR A 218 5.85 -0.47 -16.70
N ILE A 219 5.34 -1.62 -17.06
CA ILE A 219 4.65 -2.54 -16.14
C ILE A 219 5.49 -3.82 -16.04
N PHE A 220 5.72 -4.27 -14.82
CA PHE A 220 6.54 -5.45 -14.50
C PHE A 220 5.63 -6.54 -13.94
N ILE A 221 5.73 -7.73 -14.52
CA ILE A 221 4.99 -8.92 -14.06
C ILE A 221 5.99 -10.02 -13.79
N SER A 222 6.08 -10.47 -12.53
CA SER A 222 6.90 -11.64 -12.22
C SER A 222 6.22 -12.92 -12.69
N SER A 223 6.98 -13.81 -13.29
CA SER A 223 6.49 -15.08 -13.83
C SER A 223 7.57 -16.14 -13.78
N LYS A 224 7.48 -17.04 -12.80
CA LYS A 224 8.47 -18.11 -12.60
C LYS A 224 9.92 -17.57 -12.55
N ASN A 225 10.69 -17.77 -13.59
CA ASN A 225 12.11 -17.43 -13.66
C ASN A 225 12.39 -16.08 -14.35
N THR A 226 11.37 -15.35 -14.71
CA THR A 226 11.48 -14.09 -15.46
C THR A 226 10.62 -12.99 -14.88
N ILE A 227 10.99 -11.76 -15.20
CA ILE A 227 10.15 -10.58 -15.05
C ILE A 227 9.78 -10.11 -16.46
N LYS A 228 8.49 -10.14 -16.78
CA LYS A 228 7.96 -9.67 -18.05
C LYS A 228 7.75 -8.16 -17.99
N VAL A 229 8.25 -7.44 -18.97
CA VAL A 229 8.14 -5.98 -19.03
C VAL A 229 7.27 -5.56 -20.20
N TYR A 230 6.30 -4.71 -19.90
CA TYR A 230 5.35 -4.15 -20.87
C TYR A 230 5.44 -2.63 -20.88
N ASN A 231 5.15 -2.02 -22.03
CA ASN A 231 5.00 -0.58 -22.11
C ASN A 231 3.70 -0.14 -21.45
N THR A 232 3.74 0.82 -20.53
CA THR A 232 2.55 1.29 -19.82
C THR A 232 1.53 1.96 -20.76
N ASN A 233 2.00 2.64 -21.80
CA ASN A 233 1.15 3.44 -22.68
C ASN A 233 0.20 2.60 -23.55
N ASP A 234 0.64 1.44 -24.04
CA ASP A 234 -0.13 0.61 -24.97
C ASP A 234 -0.22 -0.88 -24.57
N LEU A 235 0.43 -1.26 -23.48
CA LEU A 235 0.51 -2.61 -22.94
C LEU A 235 1.17 -3.62 -23.89
N SER A 236 1.95 -3.14 -24.84
CA SER A 236 2.77 -3.99 -25.72
C SER A 236 3.94 -4.59 -24.95
N PHE A 237 4.30 -5.82 -25.31
CA PHE A 237 5.47 -6.49 -24.73
C PHE A 237 6.76 -5.75 -25.10
N LYS A 238 7.59 -5.47 -24.09
CA LYS A 238 8.87 -4.79 -24.26
C LYS A 238 10.04 -5.78 -24.25
N GLN A 239 10.22 -6.50 -23.16
CA GLN A 239 11.30 -7.48 -22.98
C GLN A 239 11.12 -8.35 -21.75
N ASP A 240 11.93 -9.38 -21.64
CA ASP A 240 12.14 -10.15 -20.42
C ASP A 240 13.36 -9.63 -19.64
N ILE A 241 13.26 -9.71 -18.32
CA ILE A 241 14.41 -9.67 -17.41
C ILE A 241 14.57 -11.08 -16.88
N ALA A 242 15.71 -11.74 -17.21
CA ALA A 242 15.98 -13.12 -16.86
C ALA A 242 16.38 -13.24 -15.38
N TYR A 243 15.46 -12.97 -14.47
CA TYR A 243 15.66 -13.05 -13.03
C TYR A 243 14.40 -13.54 -12.34
N GLN A 244 14.58 -14.48 -11.40
CA GLN A 244 13.49 -14.95 -10.54
C GLN A 244 13.45 -14.15 -9.26
N ILE A 245 12.33 -13.47 -8.99
CA ILE A 245 12.02 -12.96 -7.65
C ILE A 245 11.05 -13.91 -6.95
N LYS A 246 11.19 -14.02 -5.64
CA LYS A 246 10.27 -14.81 -4.79
C LYS A 246 9.38 -13.93 -3.91
N THR A 247 9.64 -12.64 -3.91
CA THR A 247 8.85 -11.62 -3.20
C THR A 247 7.99 -10.82 -4.18
N GLY A 248 7.20 -9.89 -3.67
CA GLY A 248 6.63 -8.82 -4.48
C GLY A 248 7.68 -7.80 -4.91
N PHE A 249 7.24 -6.81 -5.68
CA PHE A 249 8.03 -5.64 -6.03
C PHE A 249 7.86 -4.52 -5.00
N ALA A 250 8.89 -3.73 -4.82
CA ALA A 250 8.83 -2.49 -4.05
C ALA A 250 9.64 -1.40 -4.75
N GLN A 251 9.10 -0.20 -4.84
CA GLN A 251 9.79 0.94 -5.42
C GLN A 251 10.23 1.90 -4.32
N THR A 252 11.52 2.12 -4.20
CA THR A 252 12.08 3.06 -3.22
C THR A 252 11.94 4.50 -3.67
N LYS A 253 12.17 5.41 -2.73
CA LYS A 253 11.96 6.85 -2.92
C LYS A 253 12.78 7.45 -4.07
N ASP A 254 13.95 6.87 -4.37
CA ASP A 254 14.79 7.27 -5.51
C ASP A 254 14.27 6.76 -6.88
N GLY A 255 13.16 6.02 -6.90
CA GLY A 255 12.55 5.48 -8.10
C GLY A 255 13.01 4.09 -8.50
N THR A 256 14.02 3.52 -7.82
CA THR A 256 14.50 2.17 -8.11
C THR A 256 13.45 1.12 -7.72
N LEU A 257 13.24 0.15 -8.60
CA LEU A 257 12.35 -0.99 -8.35
C LEU A 257 13.16 -2.18 -7.82
N TRP A 258 12.66 -2.80 -6.78
CA TRP A 258 13.32 -3.90 -6.07
C TRP A 258 12.46 -5.16 -6.01
N GLY A 259 13.13 -6.29 -6.01
CA GLY A 259 12.59 -7.59 -5.64
C GLY A 259 13.67 -8.38 -4.92
N ALA A 260 13.33 -9.54 -4.35
CA ALA A 260 14.26 -10.36 -3.61
C ALA A 260 14.15 -11.84 -3.97
N ASN A 261 15.28 -12.55 -3.84
CA ASN A 261 15.37 -13.99 -3.92
C ASN A 261 16.39 -14.47 -2.87
N GLY A 262 15.90 -14.92 -1.73
CA GLY A 262 16.74 -15.35 -0.62
C GLY A 262 17.61 -14.22 -0.07
N ASN A 263 18.93 -14.42 -0.07
CA ASN A 263 19.90 -13.43 0.41
C ASN A 263 20.31 -12.38 -0.62
N LYS A 264 19.58 -12.30 -1.72
CA LYS A 264 19.88 -11.39 -2.82
C LYS A 264 18.72 -10.50 -3.16
N LEU A 265 19.01 -9.25 -3.46
CA LEU A 265 18.09 -8.29 -4.04
C LEU A 265 18.41 -8.12 -5.52
N ILE A 266 17.39 -7.90 -6.33
CA ILE A 266 17.56 -7.31 -7.66
C ILE A 266 17.12 -5.85 -7.58
N LYS A 267 17.91 -4.95 -8.15
CA LYS A 267 17.51 -3.58 -8.39
C LYS A 267 17.38 -3.31 -9.87
N ILE A 268 16.29 -2.66 -10.25
CA ILE A 268 15.93 -2.37 -11.63
C ILE A 268 15.78 -0.87 -11.81
N ASN A 269 16.46 -0.33 -12.81
CA ASN A 269 16.23 1.03 -13.28
C ASN A 269 14.96 1.04 -14.13
N VAL A 270 13.92 1.73 -13.66
CA VAL A 270 12.60 1.72 -14.31
C VAL A 270 12.55 2.55 -15.62
N GLU A 271 13.59 3.32 -15.93
CA GLU A 271 13.71 4.10 -17.17
C GLU A 271 14.47 3.34 -18.26
N THR A 272 15.61 2.72 -17.88
CA THR A 272 16.52 2.05 -18.83
C THR A 272 16.34 0.54 -18.88
N LEU A 273 15.72 -0.06 -17.86
CA LEU A 273 15.60 -1.49 -17.62
C LEU A 273 16.92 -2.19 -17.31
N ASP A 274 17.98 -1.44 -17.06
CA ASP A 274 19.21 -2.01 -16.53
C ASP A 274 18.94 -2.57 -15.12
N TYR A 275 19.54 -3.68 -14.83
CA TYR A 275 19.36 -4.33 -13.54
C TYR A 275 20.65 -4.94 -13.04
N GLU A 276 20.76 -5.06 -11.72
CA GLU A 276 21.88 -5.77 -11.08
C GLU A 276 21.41 -6.47 -9.81
N GLU A 277 22.12 -7.52 -9.46
CA GLU A 277 21.93 -8.25 -8.22
C GLU A 277 22.79 -7.63 -7.11
N VAL A 278 22.20 -7.51 -5.92
CA VAL A 278 22.85 -6.97 -4.72
C VAL A 278 22.75 -8.00 -3.61
N GLU A 279 23.87 -8.38 -3.01
CA GLU A 279 23.87 -9.29 -1.86
C GLU A 279 23.45 -8.55 -0.59
N LEU A 280 22.60 -9.20 0.20
CA LEU A 280 22.25 -8.74 1.54
C LEU A 280 23.39 -9.03 2.54
N PRO A 281 23.42 -8.31 3.68
CA PRO A 281 24.35 -8.64 4.76
C PRO A 281 24.26 -10.11 5.17
N THR A 282 25.38 -10.68 5.58
CA THR A 282 25.49 -12.08 5.99
C THR A 282 24.44 -12.44 7.04
N GLY A 283 23.74 -13.54 6.84
CA GLY A 283 22.70 -14.05 7.74
C GLY A 283 21.31 -13.48 7.52
N LEU A 284 21.12 -12.58 6.55
CA LEU A 284 19.82 -12.04 6.20
C LEU A 284 19.35 -12.61 4.86
N SER A 285 18.21 -13.30 4.90
CA SER A 285 17.47 -13.75 3.71
C SER A 285 16.04 -13.24 3.80
N VAL A 286 15.45 -12.90 2.66
CA VAL A 286 14.10 -12.35 2.61
C VAL A 286 13.08 -13.48 2.53
N PHE A 287 12.14 -13.44 3.44
CA PHE A 287 11.02 -14.37 3.51
C PHE A 287 10.13 -14.29 2.27
N TYR A 288 9.68 -15.44 1.82
CA TYR A 288 8.55 -15.57 0.91
C TYR A 288 7.61 -16.64 1.46
N ASN A 289 6.30 -16.38 1.40
CA ASN A 289 5.34 -17.35 1.90
C ASN A 289 4.99 -18.36 0.80
N GLN A 290 5.38 -19.61 0.98
CA GLN A 290 5.13 -20.68 0.02
C GLN A 290 3.64 -20.99 -0.19
N TRP A 291 2.81 -20.65 0.77
CA TRP A 291 1.40 -21.02 0.80
C TRP A 291 0.44 -19.86 0.60
N ALA A 292 0.91 -18.64 0.75
CA ALA A 292 0.11 -17.46 0.47
C ALA A 292 0.07 -17.18 -1.03
N TYR A 293 -1.05 -16.64 -1.46
CA TYR A 293 -1.29 -16.30 -2.86
C TYR A 293 -1.04 -14.82 -3.14
N THR A 294 -0.47 -14.13 -2.17
CA THR A 294 -0.20 -12.71 -2.23
C THR A 294 1.31 -12.47 -2.12
N PRO A 295 1.87 -11.57 -2.93
CA PRO A 295 3.28 -11.19 -2.84
C PRO A 295 3.65 -10.73 -1.44
N THR A 296 4.77 -11.20 -0.92
CA THR A 296 5.21 -10.97 0.46
C THR A 296 6.68 -10.60 0.56
N GLY A 297 7.11 -10.30 1.77
CA GLY A 297 8.51 -10.23 2.18
C GLY A 297 9.20 -8.88 1.99
N LEU A 298 8.61 -7.97 1.24
CA LEU A 298 9.28 -6.75 0.84
C LEU A 298 8.28 -5.60 0.66
N CYS A 299 8.58 -4.45 1.24
CA CYS A 299 7.91 -3.18 0.91
C CYS A 299 8.87 -2.00 1.09
N ALA A 300 8.50 -0.82 0.58
CA ALA A 300 9.35 0.36 0.58
C ALA A 300 8.83 1.43 1.54
N SER A 301 9.75 2.11 2.22
CA SER A 301 9.45 3.32 2.97
C SER A 301 9.00 4.44 2.02
N ILE A 302 8.02 5.24 2.45
CA ILE A 302 7.61 6.45 1.73
C ILE A 302 8.38 7.70 2.15
N THR A 303 9.12 7.64 3.26
CA THR A 303 9.84 8.78 3.84
C THR A 303 11.35 8.69 3.67
N GLU A 304 11.89 7.48 3.60
CA GLU A 304 13.33 7.22 3.48
C GLU A 304 13.62 6.39 2.24
N ASN A 305 14.85 6.48 1.74
CA ASN A 305 15.32 5.60 0.66
C ASN A 305 15.70 4.24 1.23
N ALA A 306 14.69 3.46 1.62
CA ALA A 306 14.85 2.22 2.36
C ALA A 306 13.76 1.21 2.05
N LEU A 307 14.09 -0.07 2.25
CA LEU A 307 13.19 -1.21 2.17
C LEU A 307 12.94 -1.77 3.57
N TYR A 308 11.73 -2.30 3.79
CA TYR A 308 11.43 -3.18 4.91
C TYR A 308 11.44 -4.61 4.41
N LEU A 309 12.27 -5.44 5.03
CA LEU A 309 12.50 -6.83 4.65
C LEU A 309 12.03 -7.75 5.77
N VAL A 310 11.23 -8.75 5.42
CA VAL A 310 10.88 -9.80 6.36
C VAL A 310 12.00 -10.83 6.38
N GLN A 311 12.62 -11.04 7.54
CA GLN A 311 13.67 -12.03 7.72
C GLN A 311 13.09 -13.44 7.63
N MET A 312 13.69 -14.26 6.77
CA MET A 312 13.36 -15.67 6.64
C MET A 312 13.98 -16.48 7.78
N PHE A 313 13.16 -17.34 8.34
CA PHE A 313 13.57 -18.35 9.32
C PHE A 313 13.15 -19.72 8.81
N GLU A 314 14.08 -20.66 8.78
CA GLU A 314 13.82 -22.04 8.33
C GLU A 314 13.83 -22.99 9.51
N GLU A 315 12.82 -23.83 9.64
CA GLU A 315 12.74 -24.90 10.61
C GLU A 315 12.24 -26.18 9.94
N GLY A 316 13.13 -27.14 9.76
CA GLY A 316 12.82 -28.36 9.00
C GLY A 316 12.45 -28.04 7.57
N TYR A 317 11.23 -28.41 7.17
CA TYR A 317 10.70 -28.10 5.82
C TYR A 317 9.85 -26.83 5.76
N SER A 318 9.71 -26.12 6.88
CA SER A 318 8.89 -24.95 6.99
C SER A 318 9.71 -23.67 6.92
N VAL A 319 9.15 -22.67 6.24
CA VAL A 319 9.74 -21.34 6.09
C VAL A 319 8.83 -20.34 6.77
N TYR A 320 9.40 -19.55 7.67
CA TYR A 320 8.67 -18.55 8.44
C TYR A 320 9.27 -17.17 8.23
N GLY A 321 8.42 -16.14 8.28
CA GLY A 321 8.85 -14.74 8.40
C GLY A 321 8.72 -14.29 9.84
N LYS A 322 9.78 -13.78 10.43
CA LYS A 322 9.81 -13.43 11.86
C LYS A 322 10.05 -11.93 12.09
N ASN A 323 11.28 -11.50 12.02
CA ASN A 323 11.67 -10.12 12.27
C ASN A 323 11.63 -9.29 11.00
N ILE A 324 11.40 -7.99 11.16
CA ILE A 324 11.46 -7.04 10.06
C ILE A 324 12.75 -6.25 10.18
N TYR A 325 13.50 -6.19 9.08
CA TYR A 325 14.72 -5.38 8.95
C TYR A 325 14.46 -4.19 8.05
N LYS A 326 15.07 -3.07 8.37
CA LYS A 326 15.11 -1.88 7.51
C LYS A 326 16.44 -1.84 6.79
N TYR A 327 16.39 -1.86 5.47
CA TYR A 327 17.55 -1.86 4.59
C TYR A 327 17.69 -0.49 3.93
N ASN A 328 18.79 0.19 4.24
CA ASN A 328 19.15 1.44 3.58
C ASN A 328 19.79 1.10 2.23
N VAL A 329 19.16 1.49 1.13
CA VAL A 329 19.61 1.10 -0.22
C VAL A 329 20.88 1.81 -0.67
N GLU A 330 21.23 2.95 -0.06
CA GLU A 330 22.46 3.69 -0.36
C GLU A 330 23.66 3.10 0.37
N THR A 331 23.55 2.90 1.68
CA THR A 331 24.62 2.38 2.52
C THR A 331 24.73 0.86 2.50
N LYS A 332 23.68 0.17 2.03
CA LYS A 332 23.53 -1.29 2.02
C LYS A 332 23.56 -1.92 3.43
N ASN A 333 23.24 -1.14 4.45
CA ASN A 333 23.10 -1.58 5.83
C ASN A 333 21.69 -2.01 6.13
N ALA A 334 21.53 -3.13 6.83
CA ALA A 334 20.27 -3.60 7.36
C ALA A 334 20.28 -3.52 8.89
N THR A 335 19.25 -2.94 9.47
CA THR A 335 19.07 -2.84 10.92
C THR A 335 17.75 -3.46 11.34
N LEU A 336 17.73 -4.09 12.51
CA LEU A 336 16.49 -4.62 13.07
C LEU A 336 15.49 -3.47 13.28
N PHE A 337 14.33 -3.60 12.65
CA PHE A 337 13.27 -2.59 12.69
C PHE A 337 12.15 -2.98 13.65
N PHE A 338 11.69 -4.23 13.57
CA PHE A 338 10.62 -4.75 14.41
C PHE A 338 10.84 -6.23 14.69
N SER A 339 10.82 -6.61 15.96
CA SER A 339 10.97 -8.01 16.36
C SER A 339 9.63 -8.73 16.35
N ALA A 340 9.64 -10.02 15.99
CA ALA A 340 8.47 -10.87 16.16
C ALA A 340 8.00 -10.79 17.64
N PRO A 341 6.69 -10.68 17.89
CA PRO A 341 6.17 -10.47 19.25
C PRO A 341 6.39 -11.66 20.19
N ALA A 342 6.58 -12.85 19.63
CA ALA A 342 6.93 -14.06 20.35
C ALA A 342 7.59 -15.06 19.41
N ALA A 343 8.27 -16.07 19.96
CA ALA A 343 8.97 -17.08 19.18
C ALA A 343 8.03 -17.92 18.28
N ASP A 344 6.78 -18.10 18.70
CA ASP A 344 5.74 -18.85 18.02
C ASP A 344 4.86 -17.98 17.10
N LYS A 345 5.27 -16.76 16.79
CA LYS A 345 4.55 -15.85 15.89
C LYS A 345 5.30 -15.68 14.58
N SER A 346 4.53 -15.68 13.49
CA SER A 346 5.04 -15.52 12.13
C SER A 346 4.18 -14.56 11.31
N VAL A 347 4.82 -13.90 10.39
CA VAL A 347 4.17 -13.04 9.39
C VAL A 347 3.28 -13.89 8.48
N TYR A 348 2.09 -13.43 8.19
CA TYR A 348 1.13 -14.09 7.30
C TYR A 348 0.63 -13.15 6.19
N GLY A 349 0.21 -13.74 5.07
CA GLY A 349 -0.28 -13.02 3.90
C GLY A 349 0.78 -12.10 3.29
N ALA A 350 0.39 -10.92 2.86
CA ALA A 350 1.31 -9.86 2.44
C ALA A 350 2.21 -9.39 3.60
N GLY A 351 1.79 -9.63 4.81
CA GLY A 351 2.55 -9.63 6.05
C GLY A 351 3.18 -8.33 6.50
N VAL A 352 3.81 -7.60 5.60
CA VAL A 352 4.38 -6.28 5.84
C VAL A 352 3.94 -5.33 4.75
N GLN A 353 3.27 -4.25 5.13
CA GLN A 353 2.77 -3.23 4.20
C GLN A 353 2.96 -1.84 4.80
N VAL A 354 3.12 -0.85 3.95
CA VAL A 354 3.26 0.55 4.35
C VAL A 354 1.98 1.30 4.09
N ASP A 355 1.48 2.02 5.09
CA ASP A 355 0.38 2.95 4.91
C ASP A 355 0.87 4.15 4.10
N PRO A 356 0.35 4.35 2.88
CA PRO A 356 0.82 5.43 2.01
C PRO A 356 0.44 6.83 2.52
N ARG A 357 -0.44 6.93 3.52
CA ARG A 357 -0.91 8.20 4.05
C ARG A 357 0.07 8.81 5.06
N ASN A 358 0.75 7.97 5.86
CA ASN A 358 1.62 8.43 6.96
C ASN A 358 2.96 7.69 7.07
N GLY A 359 3.18 6.63 6.29
CA GLY A 359 4.41 5.84 6.31
C GLY A 359 4.52 4.81 7.44
N ASP A 360 3.47 4.61 8.22
CA ASP A 360 3.44 3.56 9.23
C ASP A 360 3.49 2.18 8.59
N VAL A 361 4.11 1.23 9.28
CA VAL A 361 4.26 -0.15 8.82
C VAL A 361 3.28 -1.05 9.54
N TYR A 362 2.49 -1.76 8.77
CA TYR A 362 1.50 -2.73 9.23
C TYR A 362 2.07 -4.13 9.08
N ILE A 363 2.04 -4.91 10.14
CA ILE A 363 2.59 -6.26 10.17
C ILE A 363 1.53 -7.22 10.71
N ILE A 364 1.21 -8.24 9.92
CA ILE A 364 0.24 -9.27 10.31
C ILE A 364 1.02 -10.45 10.87
N TYR A 365 0.83 -10.74 12.17
CA TYR A 365 1.39 -11.91 12.83
C TYR A 365 0.32 -12.90 13.20
N THR A 366 0.56 -14.17 12.89
CA THR A 366 -0.26 -15.31 13.31
C THR A 366 0.57 -16.26 14.16
N GLU A 367 -0.08 -17.23 14.83
CA GLU A 367 0.63 -18.32 15.49
C GLU A 367 1.26 -19.29 14.48
N ASP A 368 2.42 -19.81 14.82
CA ASP A 368 3.01 -20.95 14.10
C ASP A 368 2.14 -22.21 14.33
N GLY A 369 2.13 -23.11 13.37
CA GLY A 369 1.41 -24.36 13.47
C GLY A 369 0.06 -24.38 12.76
N TRP A 370 -0.20 -25.51 12.12
CA TRP A 370 -1.31 -25.67 11.19
C TRP A 370 -2.71 -25.68 11.80
N SER A 371 -2.82 -25.99 13.09
CA SER A 371 -4.12 -26.14 13.74
C SER A 371 -4.72 -24.83 14.24
N THR A 372 -3.90 -23.83 14.52
CA THR A 372 -4.32 -22.60 15.20
C THR A 372 -3.81 -21.31 14.57
N HIS A 373 -2.86 -21.38 13.63
CA HIS A 373 -2.21 -20.19 13.08
C HIS A 373 -3.17 -19.17 12.45
N TYR A 374 -4.31 -19.60 11.94
CA TYR A 374 -5.32 -18.75 11.34
C TYR A 374 -6.37 -18.23 12.34
N LEU A 375 -6.30 -18.65 13.59
CA LEU A 375 -7.24 -18.24 14.64
C LEU A 375 -6.71 -17.07 15.47
N ASN A 376 -5.41 -17.07 15.74
CA ASN A 376 -4.76 -16.10 16.62
C ASN A 376 -3.89 -15.14 15.83
N THR A 377 -4.51 -14.10 15.31
CA THR A 377 -3.86 -13.08 14.47
C THR A 377 -3.93 -11.73 15.15
N ASN A 378 -2.84 -10.99 15.07
CA ASN A 378 -2.79 -9.59 15.46
C ASN A 378 -2.16 -8.75 14.36
N ILE A 379 -2.62 -7.52 14.22
CA ILE A 379 -2.05 -6.52 13.33
C ILE A 379 -1.28 -5.52 14.18
N TYR A 380 0.03 -5.44 13.95
CA TYR A 380 0.92 -4.50 14.60
C TYR A 380 1.15 -3.30 13.70
N ILE A 381 1.05 -2.10 14.26
CA ILE A 381 1.35 -0.86 13.56
C ILE A 381 2.58 -0.25 14.21
N ALA A 382 3.62 -0.04 13.40
CA ALA A 382 4.87 0.55 13.83
C ALA A 382 5.15 1.86 13.10
N ASN A 383 5.79 2.80 13.79
CA ASN A 383 6.30 4.02 13.17
C ASN A 383 7.33 3.64 12.09
N GLY A 384 7.14 4.10 10.85
CA GLY A 384 7.98 3.73 9.71
C GLY A 384 9.44 4.19 9.81
N VAL A 385 9.72 5.21 10.61
CA VAL A 385 11.09 5.72 10.81
C VAL A 385 11.79 4.98 11.95
N THR A 386 11.13 4.85 13.08
CA THR A 386 11.75 4.35 14.32
C THR A 386 11.52 2.87 14.60
N GLY A 387 10.51 2.26 13.99
CA GLY A 387 10.07 0.90 14.32
C GLY A 387 9.33 0.80 15.65
N THR A 388 9.06 1.91 16.33
CA THR A 388 8.32 1.92 17.58
C THR A 388 6.89 1.45 17.35
N GLN A 389 6.45 0.48 18.15
CA GLN A 389 5.08 0.00 18.11
C GLN A 389 4.12 1.13 18.52
N LYS A 390 3.17 1.44 17.65
CA LYS A 390 2.11 2.44 17.89
C LYS A 390 0.84 1.79 18.38
N GLU A 391 0.47 0.64 17.81
CA GLU A 391 -0.78 -0.03 18.11
C GLU A 391 -0.67 -1.54 17.84
N VAL A 392 -1.42 -2.32 18.60
CA VAL A 392 -1.68 -3.75 18.34
C VAL A 392 -3.18 -3.94 18.25
N ILE A 393 -3.64 -4.45 17.13
CA ILE A 393 -5.06 -4.68 16.89
C ILE A 393 -5.32 -6.17 16.89
N ASP A 394 -6.26 -6.61 17.74
CA ASP A 394 -6.72 -8.00 17.77
C ASP A 394 -7.51 -8.29 16.48
N TYR A 395 -7.08 -9.32 15.76
CA TYR A 395 -7.76 -9.85 14.59
C TYR A 395 -8.03 -11.35 14.74
N THR A 396 -8.06 -11.81 16.00
CA THR A 396 -8.31 -13.20 16.38
C THR A 396 -9.75 -13.56 16.06
N GLY A 397 -9.97 -14.77 15.54
CA GLY A 397 -11.32 -15.28 15.34
C GLY A 397 -11.47 -16.21 14.15
N THR A 398 -12.53 -16.11 13.42
CA THR A 398 -13.14 -17.09 12.56
C THR A 398 -12.45 -17.33 11.20
N TYR A 399 -11.28 -17.94 11.17
CA TYR A 399 -10.66 -18.42 9.93
C TYR A 399 -10.54 -17.33 8.84
N TRP A 400 -10.08 -16.14 9.21
CA TRP A 400 -9.97 -15.05 8.24
C TRP A 400 -8.93 -15.32 7.16
N PHE A 401 -7.77 -15.87 7.51
CA PHE A 401 -6.62 -15.99 6.60
C PHE A 401 -6.34 -14.66 5.90
N PRO A 402 -5.92 -13.64 6.64
CA PRO A 402 -5.76 -12.30 6.08
C PRO A 402 -4.65 -12.28 5.03
N SER A 403 -4.98 -11.86 3.81
CA SER A 403 -4.03 -11.82 2.71
C SER A 403 -3.37 -10.46 2.52
N THR A 404 -4.16 -9.39 2.45
CA THR A 404 -3.65 -8.02 2.28
C THR A 404 -4.45 -7.01 3.09
N ILE A 405 -3.81 -5.88 3.36
CA ILE A 405 -4.46 -4.67 3.85
C ILE A 405 -4.63 -3.72 2.67
N ALA A 406 -5.79 -3.07 2.58
CA ALA A 406 -6.05 -2.02 1.61
C ALA A 406 -6.27 -0.70 2.36
N PHE A 407 -5.57 0.34 1.92
CA PHE A 407 -5.64 1.69 2.47
C PHE A 407 -6.44 2.59 1.54
N GLN A 408 -7.36 3.35 2.12
CA GLN A 408 -8.21 4.29 1.37
C GLN A 408 -7.61 5.69 1.33
#